data_5df372acab607a68c3c51db58a45d44d
#
_entry.id   5df372acab607a68c3c51db58a45d44d
#
_cell.length_a   1.000
_cell.length_b   1.000
_cell.length_c   1.000
_cell.angle_alpha   90.00
_cell.angle_beta   90.00
_cell.angle_gamma   90.00
#
_symmetry.space_group_name_H-M   'P 1'
#
loop_
_entity.id
_entity.type
_entity.pdbx_description
1 polymer ?
#
loop_
_entity_poly.entity_id
_entity_poly.type
_entity_poly.pdbx_seq_one_letter_code
_entity_poly.pdbx_strand_id
1 'polypeptide(L)'
;MTMHPTLQQAFQQSRVLKVISGLNNFDANSVAAIVKAADRGGATFVDIAVDPDLVKRVRSLTSLPICVSAVEPNQFVRAVQAGADLIEIGNFDSFYAQGRRFEAAEVLALTQETRSLLPNITLSVTVPHILTLDQQVQLAEDLVQAGADIIQTEGGVISKPRSAGTLGLIEKAGPTLAAAYEISRAVSVPVLCASGLSNVTVPMAIAAGAAGVGVGSAINQLNDEVAMVAAVRSLVEALGTVKLVGVRV
;
A
#
# COMPACT_ATOMS: atom_id res chain seq x y z
N MET A 1 -17.93 -10.09 1.93
CA MET A 1 -17.56 -9.44 3.19
C MET A 1 -17.44 -7.94 3.00
N THR A 2 -17.73 -7.14 4.00
CA THR A 2 -17.62 -5.68 3.87
C THR A 2 -16.30 -5.23 4.45
N MET A 3 -15.48 -4.56 3.63
CA MET A 3 -14.31 -3.79 4.07
C MET A 3 -14.66 -2.97 5.31
N HIS A 4 -13.69 -2.77 6.22
CA HIS A 4 -13.89 -1.95 7.42
C HIS A 4 -14.54 -0.60 7.04
N PRO A 5 -15.63 -0.16 7.69
CA PRO A 5 -16.41 1.00 7.25
C PRO A 5 -15.59 2.28 7.06
N THR A 6 -14.64 2.54 7.96
CA THR A 6 -13.74 3.70 7.86
C THR A 6 -12.88 3.64 6.59
N LEU A 7 -12.36 2.45 6.23
CA LEU A 7 -11.59 2.24 5.00
C LEU A 7 -12.47 2.45 3.77
N GLN A 8 -13.67 1.87 3.76
CA GLN A 8 -14.61 2.01 2.64
C GLN A 8 -14.93 3.47 2.37
N GLN A 9 -15.23 4.26 3.41
CA GLN A 9 -15.50 5.69 3.28
C GLN A 9 -14.28 6.45 2.76
N ALA A 10 -13.09 6.17 3.27
CA ALA A 10 -11.86 6.83 2.83
C ALA A 10 -11.52 6.51 1.37
N PHE A 11 -11.74 5.27 0.91
CA PHE A 11 -11.58 4.89 -0.49
C PHE A 11 -12.57 5.61 -1.40
N GLN A 12 -13.84 5.72 -1.01
CA GLN A 12 -14.86 6.46 -1.77
C GLN A 12 -14.52 7.96 -1.94
N GLN A 13 -13.80 8.51 -0.97
CA GLN A 13 -13.36 9.91 -0.98
C GLN A 13 -11.99 10.09 -1.65
N SER A 14 -11.33 9.02 -2.10
CA SER A 14 -9.95 9.02 -2.62
C SER A 14 -8.95 9.70 -1.65
N ARG A 15 -9.07 9.39 -0.35
CA ARG A 15 -8.30 10.00 0.75
C ARG A 15 -7.57 8.98 1.62
N VAL A 16 -7.36 7.78 1.10
CA VAL A 16 -6.67 6.75 1.87
C VAL A 16 -5.17 7.06 1.94
N LEU A 17 -4.64 7.10 3.16
CA LEU A 17 -3.22 7.05 3.46
C LEU A 17 -2.88 5.77 4.21
N LYS A 18 -2.17 4.86 3.54
CA LYS A 18 -1.54 3.67 4.11
C LYS A 18 -0.12 4.03 4.54
N VAL A 19 0.19 3.90 5.82
CA VAL A 19 1.57 4.03 6.32
C VAL A 19 2.20 2.65 6.40
N ILE A 20 3.28 2.44 5.64
CA ILE A 20 3.94 1.15 5.47
C ILE A 20 5.19 1.10 6.34
N SER A 21 5.19 0.24 7.35
CA SER A 21 6.38 -0.04 8.17
C SER A 21 7.43 -0.87 7.41
N GLY A 22 6.99 -1.73 6.51
CA GLY A 22 7.81 -2.64 5.72
C GLY A 22 7.64 -4.09 6.15
N LEU A 23 7.54 -4.99 5.16
CA LEU A 23 7.27 -6.42 5.41
C LEU A 23 8.42 -7.17 6.10
N ASN A 24 9.64 -6.61 6.08
CA ASN A 24 10.81 -7.16 6.77
C ASN A 24 11.15 -6.41 8.07
N ASN A 25 10.30 -5.47 8.52
CA ASN A 25 10.52 -4.74 9.76
C ASN A 25 9.84 -5.47 10.92
N PHE A 26 10.60 -6.33 11.60
CA PHE A 26 10.16 -7.05 12.80
C PHE A 26 10.61 -6.36 14.10
N ASP A 27 11.31 -5.22 14.04
CA ASP A 27 11.68 -4.45 15.23
C ASP A 27 10.44 -3.78 15.82
N ALA A 28 9.98 -4.36 16.93
CA ALA A 28 8.77 -3.91 17.60
C ALA A 28 8.82 -2.45 18.11
N ASN A 29 10.00 -1.89 18.35
CA ASN A 29 10.13 -0.49 18.76
C ASN A 29 10.06 0.45 17.57
N SER A 30 10.74 0.09 16.47
CA SER A 30 10.64 0.79 15.19
C SER A 30 9.20 0.83 14.69
N VAL A 31 8.53 -0.34 14.65
CA VAL A 31 7.13 -0.45 14.23
C VAL A 31 6.21 0.39 15.14
N ALA A 32 6.42 0.34 16.47
CA ALA A 32 5.62 1.12 17.41
C ALA A 32 5.75 2.64 17.19
N ALA A 33 6.95 3.14 16.89
CA ALA A 33 7.16 4.55 16.59
C ALA A 33 6.43 4.97 15.30
N ILE A 34 6.54 4.16 14.24
CA ILE A 34 5.86 4.40 12.96
C ILE A 34 4.34 4.39 13.13
N VAL A 35 3.80 3.39 13.84
CA VAL A 35 2.36 3.26 14.09
C VAL A 35 1.81 4.43 14.89
N LYS A 36 2.51 4.86 15.96
CA LYS A 36 2.11 6.05 16.73
C LYS A 36 2.14 7.31 15.88
N ALA A 37 3.14 7.45 15.02
CA ALA A 37 3.24 8.59 14.11
C ALA A 37 2.10 8.56 13.07
N ALA A 38 1.76 7.39 12.54
CA ALA A 38 0.62 7.21 11.64
C ALA A 38 -0.70 7.62 12.29
N ASP A 39 -0.97 7.13 13.49
CA ASP A 39 -2.18 7.42 14.26
C ASP A 39 -2.32 8.91 14.56
N ARG A 40 -1.28 9.51 15.17
CA ARG A 40 -1.25 10.96 15.51
C ARG A 40 -1.23 11.88 14.29
N GLY A 41 -0.71 11.39 13.18
CA GLY A 41 -0.65 12.12 11.91
C GLY A 41 -1.95 12.06 11.11
N GLY A 42 -2.88 11.16 11.44
CA GLY A 42 -4.18 11.01 10.77
C GLY A 42 -4.13 10.08 9.56
N ALA A 43 -3.26 9.07 9.56
CA ALA A 43 -3.28 8.01 8.54
C ALA A 43 -4.60 7.23 8.59
N THR A 44 -4.95 6.56 7.48
CA THR A 44 -6.18 5.76 7.40
C THR A 44 -5.96 4.36 7.96
N PHE A 45 -4.80 3.76 7.72
CA PHE A 45 -4.40 2.46 8.24
C PHE A 45 -2.88 2.27 8.19
N VAL A 46 -2.41 1.24 8.88
CA VAL A 46 -1.00 0.88 8.93
C VAL A 46 -0.76 -0.47 8.31
N ASP A 47 0.43 -0.67 7.74
CA ASP A 47 0.87 -1.94 7.16
C ASP A 47 2.19 -2.38 7.80
N ILE A 48 2.19 -3.58 8.35
CA ILE A 48 3.29 -4.13 9.14
C ILE A 48 3.69 -5.52 8.64
N ALA A 49 4.82 -6.02 9.10
CA ALA A 49 5.24 -7.40 8.84
C ALA A 49 4.23 -8.41 9.40
N VAL A 50 4.11 -9.57 8.73
CA VAL A 50 3.19 -10.64 9.10
C VAL A 50 3.70 -11.43 10.32
N ASP A 51 3.55 -10.86 11.51
CA ASP A 51 3.90 -11.47 12.78
C ASP A 51 2.75 -11.34 13.79
N PRO A 52 2.21 -12.44 14.36
CA PRO A 52 1.07 -12.39 15.28
C PRO A 52 1.32 -11.59 16.55
N ASP A 53 2.55 -11.60 17.10
CA ASP A 53 2.85 -10.88 18.33
C ASP A 53 3.04 -9.38 18.04
N LEU A 54 3.59 -9.05 16.87
CA LEU A 54 3.64 -7.69 16.38
C LEU A 54 2.23 -7.12 16.16
N VAL A 55 1.30 -7.88 15.58
CA VAL A 55 -0.11 -7.48 15.41
C VAL A 55 -0.75 -7.18 16.77
N LYS A 56 -0.62 -8.07 17.77
CA LYS A 56 -1.16 -7.84 19.13
C LYS A 56 -0.57 -6.57 19.75
N ARG A 57 0.74 -6.38 19.63
CA ARG A 57 1.42 -5.18 20.16
C ARG A 57 0.91 -3.91 19.47
N VAL A 58 0.80 -3.90 18.14
CA VAL A 58 0.30 -2.74 17.39
C VAL A 58 -1.15 -2.45 17.74
N ARG A 59 -2.00 -3.47 17.89
CA ARG A 59 -3.39 -3.30 18.32
C ARG A 59 -3.52 -2.61 19.68
N SER A 60 -2.57 -2.78 20.58
CA SER A 60 -2.54 -2.06 21.87
C SER A 60 -2.13 -0.59 21.77
N LEU A 61 -1.60 -0.15 20.62
CA LEU A 61 -1.07 1.21 20.41
C LEU A 61 -2.00 2.11 19.59
N THR A 62 -2.89 1.52 18.77
CA THR A 62 -3.73 2.27 17.84
C THR A 62 -5.07 1.60 17.60
N SER A 63 -6.09 2.40 17.27
CA SER A 63 -7.37 1.93 16.75
C SER A 63 -7.42 1.88 15.21
N LEU A 64 -6.37 2.30 14.52
CA LEU A 64 -6.30 2.21 13.06
C LEU A 64 -6.44 0.75 12.61
N PRO A 65 -7.05 0.51 11.45
CA PRO A 65 -7.00 -0.81 10.81
C PRO A 65 -5.55 -1.24 10.57
N ILE A 66 -5.27 -2.53 10.84
CA ILE A 66 -3.94 -3.13 10.68
C ILE A 66 -3.95 -4.02 9.46
N CYS A 67 -3.13 -3.67 8.47
CA CYS A 67 -2.74 -4.53 7.37
C CYS A 67 -1.49 -5.31 7.74
N VAL A 68 -1.39 -6.56 7.29
CA VAL A 68 -0.14 -7.32 7.32
C VAL A 68 0.25 -7.73 5.92
N SER A 69 1.53 -7.58 5.58
CA SER A 69 2.07 -7.89 4.25
C SER A 69 2.97 -9.11 4.29
N ALA A 70 2.79 -10.03 3.33
CA ALA A 70 3.60 -11.22 3.13
C ALA A 70 3.50 -11.74 1.69
N VAL A 71 4.31 -12.77 1.38
CA VAL A 71 4.25 -13.53 0.13
C VAL A 71 3.98 -15.03 0.36
N GLU A 72 3.66 -15.41 1.59
CA GLU A 72 3.39 -16.78 2.02
C GLU A 72 1.96 -16.85 2.56
N PRO A 73 0.97 -17.41 1.83
CA PRO A 73 -0.45 -17.38 2.20
C PRO A 73 -0.77 -17.91 3.60
N ASN A 74 -0.07 -18.98 4.01
CA ASN A 74 -0.29 -19.62 5.31
C ASN A 74 0.07 -18.72 6.52
N GLN A 75 0.96 -17.72 6.33
CA GLN A 75 1.35 -16.80 7.41
C GLN A 75 0.19 -15.87 7.79
N PHE A 76 -0.68 -15.52 6.85
CA PHE A 76 -1.81 -14.63 7.08
C PHE A 76 -2.82 -15.18 8.09
N VAL A 77 -3.05 -16.49 8.10
CA VAL A 77 -4.07 -17.13 8.97
C VAL A 77 -3.83 -16.76 10.44
N ARG A 78 -2.59 -16.89 10.91
CA ARG A 78 -2.22 -16.61 12.31
C ARG A 78 -2.26 -15.11 12.61
N ALA A 79 -1.90 -14.25 11.67
CA ALA A 79 -1.95 -12.80 11.82
C ALA A 79 -3.40 -12.29 11.90
N VAL A 80 -4.30 -12.84 11.08
CA VAL A 80 -5.75 -12.52 11.13
C VAL A 80 -6.34 -12.97 12.46
N GLN A 81 -6.00 -14.17 12.96
CA GLN A 81 -6.40 -14.63 14.29
C GLN A 81 -5.86 -13.74 15.43
N ALA A 82 -4.72 -13.09 15.23
CA ALA A 82 -4.12 -12.15 16.17
C ALA A 82 -4.74 -10.74 16.12
N GLY A 83 -5.61 -10.45 15.15
CA GLY A 83 -6.35 -9.19 15.03
C GLY A 83 -5.95 -8.29 13.86
N ALA A 84 -5.32 -8.81 12.80
CA ALA A 84 -5.17 -8.07 11.55
C ALA A 84 -6.53 -7.90 10.87
N ASP A 85 -6.83 -6.69 10.38
CA ASP A 85 -8.10 -6.33 9.75
C ASP A 85 -8.11 -6.58 8.25
N LEU A 86 -6.94 -6.52 7.61
CA LEU A 86 -6.74 -6.78 6.19
C LEU A 86 -5.34 -7.35 5.95
N ILE A 87 -5.16 -7.94 4.78
CA ILE A 87 -3.90 -8.57 4.39
C ILE A 87 -3.45 -8.07 3.02
N GLU A 88 -2.15 -8.10 2.77
CA GLU A 88 -1.59 -7.76 1.47
C GLU A 88 -0.58 -8.79 0.99
N ILE A 89 -0.80 -9.29 -0.22
CA ILE A 89 0.24 -10.00 -0.97
C ILE A 89 1.06 -8.95 -1.69
N GLY A 90 2.32 -8.77 -1.27
CA GLY A 90 3.11 -7.74 -1.94
C GLY A 90 4.32 -7.23 -1.19
N ASN A 91 4.70 -6.01 -1.57
CA ASN A 91 5.98 -5.40 -1.24
C ASN A 91 7.17 -6.19 -1.83
N PHE A 92 7.03 -6.58 -3.11
CA PHE A 92 8.00 -7.42 -3.83
C PHE A 92 9.39 -6.77 -3.98
N ASP A 93 9.47 -5.44 -3.93
CA ASP A 93 10.72 -4.68 -3.97
C ASP A 93 11.77 -5.21 -2.98
N SER A 94 11.35 -5.67 -1.80
CA SER A 94 12.25 -6.20 -0.79
C SER A 94 12.92 -7.53 -1.17
N PHE A 95 12.39 -8.22 -2.18
CA PHE A 95 12.91 -9.50 -2.68
C PHE A 95 13.79 -9.34 -3.92
N TYR A 96 13.57 -8.29 -4.73
CA TYR A 96 14.34 -8.08 -5.96
C TYR A 96 15.83 -7.87 -5.69
N ALA A 97 16.17 -7.19 -4.60
CA ALA A 97 17.56 -7.04 -4.17
C ALA A 97 18.24 -8.39 -3.82
N GLN A 98 17.44 -9.43 -3.51
CA GLN A 98 17.87 -10.79 -3.22
C GLN A 98 17.81 -11.69 -4.47
N GLY A 99 17.50 -11.13 -5.64
CA GLY A 99 17.42 -11.85 -6.91
C GLY A 99 16.12 -12.62 -7.14
N ARG A 100 15.15 -12.60 -6.19
CA ARG A 100 13.83 -13.23 -6.38
C ARG A 100 12.93 -12.29 -7.19
N ARG A 101 12.27 -12.85 -8.20
CA ARG A 101 11.28 -12.14 -9.02
C ARG A 101 9.93 -12.80 -8.85
N PHE A 102 8.89 -12.01 -9.00
CA PHE A 102 7.50 -12.49 -8.98
C PHE A 102 6.89 -12.26 -10.35
N GLU A 103 6.57 -13.35 -11.02
CA GLU A 103 5.90 -13.34 -12.32
C GLU A 103 4.37 -13.27 -12.13
N ALA A 104 3.65 -12.81 -13.14
CA ALA A 104 2.19 -12.64 -13.07
C ALA A 104 1.47 -13.92 -12.62
N ALA A 105 1.84 -15.07 -13.18
CA ALA A 105 1.22 -16.35 -12.84
C ALA A 105 1.45 -16.76 -11.37
N GLU A 106 2.61 -16.44 -10.79
CA GLU A 106 2.89 -16.71 -9.39
C GLU A 106 2.03 -15.83 -8.47
N VAL A 107 1.92 -14.52 -8.76
CA VAL A 107 1.09 -13.61 -7.96
C VAL A 107 -0.38 -14.00 -8.01
N LEU A 108 -0.88 -14.42 -9.18
CA LEU A 108 -2.23 -14.92 -9.34
C LEU A 108 -2.46 -16.19 -8.51
N ALA A 109 -1.54 -17.15 -8.54
CA ALA A 109 -1.63 -18.38 -7.75
C ALA A 109 -1.64 -18.10 -6.24
N LEU A 110 -0.77 -17.20 -5.75
CA LEU A 110 -0.75 -16.76 -4.35
C LEU A 110 -2.09 -16.12 -3.94
N THR A 111 -2.70 -15.33 -4.83
CA THR A 111 -4.00 -14.69 -4.59
C THR A 111 -5.11 -15.71 -4.46
N GLN A 112 -5.17 -16.69 -5.36
CA GLN A 112 -6.17 -17.79 -5.33
C GLN A 112 -6.03 -18.65 -4.06
N GLU A 113 -4.79 -19.01 -3.70
CA GLU A 113 -4.51 -19.76 -2.47
C GLU A 113 -4.92 -18.96 -1.24
N THR A 114 -4.52 -17.68 -1.14
CA THR A 114 -4.87 -16.82 -0.02
C THR A 114 -6.38 -16.65 0.11
N ARG A 115 -7.11 -16.45 -1.00
CA ARG A 115 -8.55 -16.32 -0.99
C ARG A 115 -9.24 -17.62 -0.57
N SER A 116 -8.70 -18.76 -0.95
CA SER A 116 -9.19 -20.08 -0.49
C SER A 116 -9.03 -20.27 1.01
N LEU A 117 -7.90 -19.85 1.58
CA LEU A 117 -7.61 -19.95 3.03
C LEU A 117 -8.42 -18.92 3.86
N LEU A 118 -8.62 -17.73 3.31
CA LEU A 118 -9.23 -16.59 4.00
C LEU A 118 -10.32 -15.94 3.12
N PRO A 119 -11.46 -16.62 2.92
CA PRO A 119 -12.48 -16.19 1.96
C PRO A 119 -13.14 -14.86 2.30
N ASN A 120 -13.04 -14.42 3.54
CA ASN A 120 -13.77 -13.27 4.08
C ASN A 120 -12.89 -12.08 4.50
N ILE A 121 -11.59 -12.14 4.38
CA ILE A 121 -10.69 -11.02 4.74
C ILE A 121 -10.57 -10.02 3.57
N THR A 122 -10.41 -8.76 3.87
CA THR A 122 -10.06 -7.76 2.85
C THR A 122 -8.64 -8.06 2.34
N LEU A 123 -8.51 -8.31 1.05
CA LEU A 123 -7.26 -8.69 0.38
C LEU A 123 -6.79 -7.60 -0.56
N SER A 124 -5.65 -7.02 -0.25
CA SER A 124 -4.86 -6.16 -1.14
C SER A 124 -3.82 -7.01 -1.88
N VAL A 125 -3.62 -6.74 -3.16
CA VAL A 125 -2.57 -7.41 -3.93
C VAL A 125 -1.75 -6.37 -4.69
N THR A 126 -0.43 -6.44 -4.51
CA THR A 126 0.53 -5.60 -5.25
C THR A 126 0.78 -6.19 -6.64
N VAL A 127 0.78 -5.33 -7.65
CA VAL A 127 1.17 -5.70 -9.01
C VAL A 127 2.66 -5.44 -9.19
N PRO A 128 3.48 -6.44 -9.56
CA PRO A 128 4.92 -6.30 -9.70
C PRO A 128 5.32 -5.27 -10.77
N HIS A 129 6.16 -4.30 -10.41
CA HIS A 129 6.62 -3.25 -11.33
C HIS A 129 7.59 -3.77 -12.42
N ILE A 130 8.12 -4.98 -12.27
CA ILE A 130 9.02 -5.59 -13.26
C ILE A 130 8.29 -6.07 -14.53
N LEU A 131 6.96 -6.16 -14.46
CA LEU A 131 6.10 -6.46 -15.60
C LEU A 131 5.94 -5.21 -16.49
N THR A 132 5.70 -5.41 -17.80
CA THR A 132 5.31 -4.30 -18.68
C THR A 132 3.95 -3.73 -18.26
N LEU A 133 3.63 -2.49 -18.62
CA LEU A 133 2.35 -1.88 -18.23
C LEU A 133 1.14 -2.71 -18.68
N ASP A 134 1.17 -3.24 -19.91
CA ASP A 134 0.09 -4.12 -20.42
C ASP A 134 -0.07 -5.38 -19.57
N GLN A 135 1.06 -5.99 -19.16
CA GLN A 135 1.05 -7.15 -18.27
C GLN A 135 0.55 -6.79 -16.86
N GLN A 136 0.89 -5.60 -16.36
CA GLN A 136 0.39 -5.11 -15.07
C GLN A 136 -1.13 -4.92 -15.09
N VAL A 137 -1.68 -4.36 -16.17
CA VAL A 137 -3.12 -4.19 -16.35
C VAL A 137 -3.82 -5.55 -16.42
N GLN A 138 -3.34 -6.45 -17.26
CA GLN A 138 -3.92 -7.79 -17.39
C GLN A 138 -3.88 -8.55 -16.05
N LEU A 139 -2.75 -8.50 -15.35
CA LEU A 139 -2.65 -9.12 -14.02
C LEU A 139 -3.65 -8.50 -13.04
N ALA A 140 -3.80 -7.18 -13.03
CA ALA A 140 -4.74 -6.51 -12.12
C ALA A 140 -6.19 -6.98 -12.35
N GLU A 141 -6.62 -7.15 -13.61
CA GLU A 141 -7.92 -7.70 -13.97
C GLU A 141 -8.07 -9.15 -13.47
N ASP A 142 -7.06 -9.99 -13.69
CA ASP A 142 -7.06 -11.40 -13.25
C ASP A 142 -7.10 -11.51 -11.72
N LEU A 143 -6.39 -10.62 -11.00
CA LEU A 143 -6.38 -10.56 -9.54
C LEU A 143 -7.76 -10.19 -8.98
N VAL A 144 -8.46 -9.25 -9.61
CA VAL A 144 -9.83 -8.87 -9.21
C VAL A 144 -10.77 -10.07 -9.43
N GLN A 145 -10.65 -10.79 -10.54
CA GLN A 145 -11.42 -12.01 -10.78
C GLN A 145 -11.10 -13.12 -9.76
N ALA A 146 -9.84 -13.21 -9.30
CA ALA A 146 -9.40 -14.12 -8.25
C ALA A 146 -9.83 -13.66 -6.83
N GLY A 147 -10.47 -12.47 -6.71
CA GLY A 147 -11.06 -12.00 -5.48
C GLY A 147 -10.21 -10.98 -4.71
N ALA A 148 -9.26 -10.29 -5.34
CA ALA A 148 -8.62 -9.13 -4.73
C ALA A 148 -9.64 -8.00 -4.51
N ASP A 149 -9.65 -7.39 -3.34
CA ASP A 149 -10.52 -6.27 -2.97
C ASP A 149 -9.86 -4.91 -3.22
N ILE A 150 -8.53 -4.89 -3.27
CA ILE A 150 -7.70 -3.70 -3.50
C ILE A 150 -6.53 -4.11 -4.39
N ILE A 151 -6.20 -3.29 -5.38
CA ILE A 151 -4.97 -3.42 -6.16
C ILE A 151 -3.98 -2.36 -5.71
N GLN A 152 -2.74 -2.74 -5.42
CA GLN A 152 -1.67 -1.81 -5.12
C GLN A 152 -0.65 -1.78 -6.25
N THR A 153 -0.20 -0.57 -6.64
CA THR A 153 0.90 -0.42 -7.60
C THR A 153 2.24 -0.42 -6.88
N GLU A 154 3.28 -0.76 -7.62
CA GLU A 154 4.67 -0.74 -7.17
C GLU A 154 5.51 0.04 -8.19
N GLY A 155 6.47 0.83 -7.74
CA GLY A 155 7.26 1.69 -8.62
C GLY A 155 8.74 1.33 -8.76
N GLY A 156 9.19 0.37 -7.96
CA GLY A 156 10.59 -0.03 -7.89
C GLY A 156 11.45 0.92 -7.07
N VAL A 157 12.15 0.38 -6.09
CA VAL A 157 13.10 1.14 -5.23
C VAL A 157 14.41 1.43 -5.98
N ILE A 158 14.65 0.75 -7.11
CA ILE A 158 15.92 0.77 -7.83
C ILE A 158 16.07 1.99 -8.73
N SER A 159 15.00 2.69 -9.08
CA SER A 159 15.10 3.91 -9.88
C SER A 159 15.65 5.07 -9.04
N LYS A 160 16.96 5.21 -9.00
CA LYS A 160 17.57 6.42 -8.47
C LYS A 160 17.17 7.58 -9.38
N PRO A 161 16.54 8.65 -8.85
CA PRO A 161 16.24 9.82 -9.65
C PRO A 161 17.55 10.42 -10.19
N ARG A 162 17.51 10.89 -11.44
CA ARG A 162 18.66 11.56 -12.07
C ARG A 162 18.77 13.01 -11.64
N SER A 163 17.64 13.60 -11.29
CA SER A 163 17.52 15.00 -10.91
C SER A 163 17.44 15.16 -9.40
N ALA A 164 17.89 16.31 -8.90
CA ALA A 164 17.70 16.72 -7.51
C ALA A 164 16.35 17.44 -7.30
N GLY A 165 15.93 17.60 -6.04
CA GLY A 165 14.77 18.38 -5.64
C GLY A 165 13.45 17.81 -6.17
N THR A 166 12.51 18.70 -6.50
CA THR A 166 11.15 18.34 -6.92
C THR A 166 11.12 17.44 -8.15
N LEU A 167 11.98 17.71 -9.13
CA LEU A 167 12.05 16.89 -10.35
C LEU A 167 12.42 15.43 -10.02
N GLY A 168 13.41 15.23 -9.14
CA GLY A 168 13.79 13.89 -8.69
C GLY A 168 12.66 13.16 -7.93
N LEU A 169 11.83 13.88 -7.17
CA LEU A 169 10.65 13.29 -6.53
C LEU A 169 9.62 12.82 -7.56
N ILE A 170 9.41 13.58 -8.63
CA ILE A 170 8.51 13.21 -9.74
C ILE A 170 9.07 12.01 -10.51
N GLU A 171 10.36 12.04 -10.85
CA GLU A 171 11.04 10.91 -11.52
C GLU A 171 10.90 9.61 -10.72
N LYS A 172 11.08 9.68 -9.41
CA LYS A 172 10.96 8.53 -8.50
C LYS A 172 9.55 7.95 -8.48
N ALA A 173 8.53 8.79 -8.52
CA ALA A 173 7.13 8.38 -8.52
C ALA A 173 6.60 7.98 -9.91
N GLY A 174 7.28 8.36 -10.99
CA GLY A 174 6.81 8.18 -12.37
C GLY A 174 6.28 6.79 -12.69
N PRO A 175 7.02 5.70 -12.40
CA PRO A 175 6.57 4.34 -12.72
C PRO A 175 5.25 3.97 -12.02
N THR A 176 5.13 4.22 -10.73
CA THR A 176 3.90 3.90 -9.98
C THR A 176 2.72 4.79 -10.38
N LEU A 177 2.97 6.04 -10.77
CA LEU A 177 1.93 6.94 -11.29
C LEU A 177 1.39 6.43 -12.64
N ALA A 178 2.26 5.96 -13.53
CA ALA A 178 1.87 5.36 -14.80
C ALA A 178 1.04 4.09 -14.59
N ALA A 179 1.49 3.20 -13.70
CA ALA A 179 0.74 2.00 -13.34
C ALA A 179 -0.64 2.33 -12.74
N ALA A 180 -0.71 3.29 -11.82
CA ALA A 180 -1.97 3.72 -11.22
C ALA A 180 -2.93 4.29 -12.26
N TYR A 181 -2.42 5.05 -13.24
CA TYR A 181 -3.22 5.60 -14.32
C TYR A 181 -3.85 4.52 -15.19
N GLU A 182 -3.09 3.53 -15.62
CA GLU A 182 -3.58 2.46 -16.48
C GLU A 182 -4.50 1.48 -15.71
N ILE A 183 -4.06 1.02 -14.54
CA ILE A 183 -4.79 0.01 -13.76
C ILE A 183 -6.13 0.58 -13.26
N SER A 184 -6.19 1.84 -12.78
CA SER A 184 -7.44 2.40 -12.25
C SER A 184 -8.56 2.54 -13.30
N ARG A 185 -8.24 2.45 -14.58
CA ARG A 185 -9.19 2.46 -15.69
C ARG A 185 -9.66 1.07 -16.09
N ALA A 186 -8.90 0.05 -15.73
CA ALA A 186 -9.18 -1.34 -16.10
C ALA A 186 -9.96 -2.08 -15.02
N VAL A 187 -9.78 -1.72 -13.73
CA VAL A 187 -10.41 -2.46 -12.63
C VAL A 187 -11.49 -1.64 -11.92
N SER A 188 -12.45 -2.35 -11.32
CA SER A 188 -13.56 -1.74 -10.56
C SER A 188 -13.29 -1.59 -9.07
N VAL A 189 -12.22 -2.21 -8.57
CA VAL A 189 -11.81 -2.12 -7.16
C VAL A 189 -10.90 -0.92 -6.92
N PRO A 190 -10.78 -0.41 -5.66
CA PRO A 190 -9.87 0.67 -5.36
C PRO A 190 -8.42 0.35 -5.72
N VAL A 191 -7.71 1.33 -6.29
CA VAL A 191 -6.28 1.24 -6.57
C VAL A 191 -5.51 2.11 -5.57
N LEU A 192 -4.55 1.51 -4.86
CA LEU A 192 -3.57 2.19 -4.04
C LEU A 192 -2.30 2.45 -4.84
N CYS A 193 -1.91 3.70 -4.99
CA CYS A 193 -0.63 4.06 -5.58
C CYS A 193 0.45 4.02 -4.49
N ALA A 194 1.47 3.18 -4.65
CA ALA A 194 2.53 3.05 -3.66
C ALA A 194 3.92 3.03 -4.31
N SER A 195 4.97 3.21 -3.49
CA SER A 195 6.38 3.31 -3.88
C SER A 195 6.80 4.69 -4.43
N GLY A 196 7.83 5.24 -3.81
CA GLY A 196 8.47 6.47 -4.26
C GLY A 196 7.68 7.78 -4.08
N LEU A 197 6.54 7.74 -3.40
CA LEU A 197 5.68 8.90 -3.21
C LEU A 197 6.18 9.84 -2.12
N SER A 198 5.81 11.12 -2.29
CA SER A 198 6.05 12.22 -1.37
C SER A 198 4.81 13.14 -1.34
N ASN A 199 4.78 14.11 -0.42
CA ASN A 199 3.72 15.12 -0.38
C ASN A 199 3.55 15.88 -1.72
N VAL A 200 4.61 16.00 -2.52
CA VAL A 200 4.56 16.61 -3.87
C VAL A 200 3.84 15.72 -4.87
N THR A 201 4.01 14.40 -4.79
CA THR A 201 3.51 13.46 -5.80
C THR A 201 2.20 12.76 -5.40
N VAL A 202 1.77 12.86 -4.13
CA VAL A 202 0.47 12.37 -3.66
C VAL A 202 -0.71 12.95 -4.45
N PRO A 203 -0.79 14.27 -4.71
CA PRO A 203 -1.87 14.82 -5.56
C PRO A 203 -1.86 14.26 -6.99
N MET A 204 -0.68 13.94 -7.53
CA MET A 204 -0.54 13.32 -8.85
C MET A 204 -1.09 11.89 -8.88
N ALA A 205 -0.89 11.12 -7.80
CA ALA A 205 -1.43 9.77 -7.69
C ALA A 205 -2.96 9.77 -7.71
N ILE A 206 -3.60 10.69 -6.99
CA ILE A 206 -5.06 10.85 -7.01
C ILE A 206 -5.54 11.32 -8.39
N ALA A 207 -4.86 12.26 -9.02
CA ALA A 207 -5.16 12.71 -10.39
C ALA A 207 -4.99 11.58 -11.42
N ALA A 208 -4.08 10.63 -11.19
CA ALA A 208 -3.92 9.42 -12.00
C ALA A 208 -5.06 8.40 -11.81
N GLY A 209 -5.96 8.59 -10.85
CA GLY A 209 -7.11 7.72 -10.61
C GLY A 209 -6.97 6.81 -9.37
N ALA A 210 -5.90 6.95 -8.60
CA ALA A 210 -5.76 6.19 -7.36
C ALA A 210 -6.82 6.62 -6.33
N ALA A 211 -7.35 5.68 -5.58
CA ALA A 211 -8.27 5.92 -4.46
C ALA A 211 -7.54 6.19 -3.14
N GLY A 212 -6.21 6.11 -3.15
CA GLY A 212 -5.35 6.39 -2.03
C GLY A 212 -3.88 6.10 -2.34
N VAL A 213 -3.04 6.29 -1.33
CA VAL A 213 -1.59 6.13 -1.45
C VAL A 213 -1.00 5.28 -0.33
N GLY A 214 0.07 4.54 -0.66
CA GLY A 214 0.91 3.83 0.29
C GLY A 214 2.28 4.51 0.40
N VAL A 215 2.69 4.87 1.62
CA VAL A 215 3.96 5.56 1.87
C VAL A 215 4.75 4.84 2.97
N GLY A 216 5.97 4.47 2.68
CA GLY A 216 6.90 3.85 3.62
C GLY A 216 8.15 4.69 3.85
N SER A 217 9.09 4.68 2.92
CA SER A 217 10.45 5.24 3.10
C SER A 217 10.47 6.72 3.48
N ALA A 218 9.53 7.53 2.98
CA ALA A 218 9.45 8.95 3.32
C ALA A 218 9.13 9.21 4.81
N ILE A 219 8.64 8.20 5.54
CA ILE A 219 8.35 8.23 6.96
C ILE A 219 9.42 7.46 7.72
N ASN A 220 9.70 6.20 7.31
CA ASN A 220 10.55 5.26 8.06
C ASN A 220 12.02 5.66 8.12
N GLN A 221 12.49 6.50 7.20
CA GLN A 221 13.86 7.04 7.20
C GLN A 221 14.04 8.21 8.18
N LEU A 222 12.96 8.73 8.74
CA LEU A 222 13.00 9.76 9.77
C LEU A 222 13.20 9.07 11.14
N ASN A 223 14.33 9.32 11.78
CA ASN A 223 14.68 8.72 13.06
C ASN A 223 14.13 9.53 14.27
N ASP A 224 13.02 10.24 14.06
CA ASP A 224 12.38 11.11 15.05
C ASP A 224 10.86 11.03 14.93
N GLU A 225 10.17 10.73 16.04
CA GLU A 225 8.72 10.54 16.06
C GLU A 225 7.96 11.83 15.68
N VAL A 226 8.46 13.00 16.08
CA VAL A 226 7.82 14.28 15.76
C VAL A 226 7.93 14.56 14.25
N ALA A 227 9.10 14.30 13.67
CA ALA A 227 9.31 14.41 12.24
C ALA A 227 8.42 13.43 11.44
N MET A 228 8.27 12.18 11.92
CA MET A 228 7.35 11.21 11.32
C MET A 228 5.89 11.71 11.36
N VAL A 229 5.41 12.22 12.50
CA VAL A 229 4.05 12.79 12.62
C VAL A 229 3.87 13.95 11.65
N ALA A 230 4.84 14.86 11.56
CA ALA A 230 4.78 16.00 10.63
C ALA A 230 4.72 15.52 9.15
N ALA A 231 5.51 14.50 8.80
CA ALA A 231 5.49 13.91 7.46
C ALA A 231 4.11 13.29 7.16
N VAL A 232 3.54 12.51 8.08
CA VAL A 232 2.20 11.91 7.90
C VAL A 232 1.14 13.00 7.71
N ARG A 233 1.15 14.07 8.53
CA ARG A 233 0.22 15.21 8.39
C ARG A 233 0.35 15.89 7.04
N SER A 234 1.57 16.13 6.58
CA SER A 234 1.82 16.73 5.27
C SER A 234 1.26 15.86 4.13
N LEU A 235 1.32 14.52 4.24
CA LEU A 235 0.73 13.60 3.28
C LEU A 235 -0.82 13.63 3.33
N VAL A 236 -1.41 13.68 4.52
CA VAL A 236 -2.87 13.81 4.70
C VAL A 236 -3.37 15.13 4.11
N GLU A 237 -2.67 16.24 4.36
CA GLU A 237 -2.98 17.55 3.77
C GLU A 237 -2.90 17.48 2.24
N ALA A 238 -1.85 16.86 1.69
CA ALA A 238 -1.67 16.70 0.24
C ALA A 238 -2.81 15.91 -0.41
N LEU A 239 -3.34 14.88 0.25
CA LEU A 239 -4.55 14.16 -0.18
C LEU A 239 -5.80 15.07 -0.21
N GLY A 240 -5.91 16.01 0.73
CA GLY A 240 -7.03 16.94 0.83
C GLY A 240 -7.02 18.06 -0.22
N THR A 241 -5.89 18.31 -0.90
CA THR A 241 -5.76 19.41 -1.88
C THR A 241 -6.42 19.09 -3.24
N VAL A 242 -6.62 17.81 -3.56
CA VAL A 242 -7.25 17.40 -4.81
C VAL A 242 -8.76 17.57 -4.70
N LYS A 243 -9.32 18.59 -5.35
CA LYS A 243 -10.76 18.66 -5.62
C LYS A 243 -11.05 17.63 -6.72
N LEU A 244 -11.75 16.55 -6.37
CA LEU A 244 -12.31 15.64 -7.36
C LEU A 244 -13.30 16.47 -8.20
N VAL A 245 -12.86 16.92 -9.36
CA VAL A 245 -13.78 17.49 -10.36
C VAL A 245 -14.61 16.30 -10.81
N GLY A 246 -15.90 16.30 -10.43
CA GLY A 246 -16.81 15.22 -10.78
C GLY A 246 -16.78 15.03 -12.29
N VAL A 247 -16.22 13.92 -12.74
CA VAL A 247 -16.40 13.43 -14.10
C VAL A 247 -17.86 13.03 -14.18
N ARG A 248 -18.70 13.94 -14.73
CA ARG A 248 -20.02 13.54 -15.19
C ARG A 248 -19.80 12.61 -16.38
N VAL A 249 -20.05 11.32 -16.18
CA VAL A 249 -20.26 10.36 -17.26
C VAL A 249 -21.64 10.60 -17.86
#